data_65d7ca46415741adf6ddce41a420e082
#
_entry.id   65d7ca46415741adf6ddce41a420e082
#
_cell.length_a   1.000
_cell.length_b   1.000
_cell.length_c   1.000
_cell.angle_alpha   90.00
_cell.angle_beta   90.00
_cell.angle_gamma   90.00
#
_symmetry.space_group_name_H-M   'P 1'
#
loop_
_entity.id
_entity.type
_entity.pdbx_description
1 polymer ?
#
loop_
_entity_poly.entity_id
_entity_poly.type
_entity_poly.pdbx_seq_one_letter_code
_entity_poly.pdbx_strand_id
1 'polypeptide(L)'
;MLLYFGSFDPIHNGHIALAEYALDKDLADEVALIISPQNPFKADILQTPEYVRYEMAELACRESRYPQRILPSVVEFVLEKPSYTINTLDFLKENHGADMEFSIITGSDIWARFDEWKDYERILNEYKIYVYPRKGYEVEKFADRVTILEDAPFVEYSSTEVRGKAERSEDISAMVSPSVADYIVKNQLWTPAGRIVRLTSMIEGGDERDILYIERGKCYFQHNEWGKAINDFNKAKAINPDNEEAKQLHDMVYEILSFRYKDIYNP
;
A
#
# COMPACT_ATOMS: atom_id res chain seq x y z
N MET A 1 17.85 -10.85 -11.92
CA MET A 1 17.24 -9.89 -10.96
C MET A 1 15.89 -10.42 -10.49
N LEU A 2 15.61 -10.40 -9.18
CA LEU A 2 14.33 -10.80 -8.59
C LEU A 2 13.43 -9.56 -8.40
N LEU A 3 12.21 -9.62 -8.92
CA LEU A 3 11.22 -8.54 -8.83
C LEU A 3 10.22 -8.85 -7.72
N TYR A 4 10.14 -7.97 -6.74
CA TYR A 4 9.21 -8.07 -5.62
C TYR A 4 8.20 -6.93 -5.72
N PHE A 5 7.01 -7.25 -6.24
CA PHE A 5 5.93 -6.29 -6.44
C PHE A 5 5.15 -6.05 -5.15
N GLY A 6 4.85 -4.79 -4.87
CA GLY A 6 4.06 -4.44 -3.69
C GLY A 6 3.68 -2.98 -3.61
N SER A 7 2.66 -2.70 -2.80
CA SER A 7 2.32 -1.31 -2.45
C SER A 7 3.34 -0.71 -1.48
N PHE A 8 3.93 -1.54 -0.59
CA PHE A 8 4.86 -1.13 0.46
C PHE A 8 4.36 0.09 1.26
N ASP A 9 3.15 0.00 1.78
CA ASP A 9 2.44 1.10 2.45
C ASP A 9 2.19 0.83 3.95
N PRO A 10 3.25 0.91 4.81
CA PRO A 10 4.66 1.08 4.49
C PRO A 10 5.38 -0.24 4.19
N ILE A 11 6.61 -0.12 3.76
CA ILE A 11 7.58 -1.21 3.86
C ILE A 11 7.79 -1.57 5.34
N HIS A 12 8.01 -2.85 5.63
CA HIS A 12 8.27 -3.34 6.98
C HIS A 12 9.35 -4.41 7.00
N ASN A 13 9.83 -4.78 8.19
CA ASN A 13 10.94 -5.73 8.35
C ASN A 13 10.70 -7.07 7.66
N GLY A 14 9.44 -7.51 7.54
CA GLY A 14 9.11 -8.73 6.80
C GLY A 14 9.38 -8.67 5.30
N HIS A 15 9.20 -7.50 4.68
CA HIS A 15 9.54 -7.32 3.26
C HIS A 15 11.07 -7.38 3.06
N ILE A 16 11.82 -6.71 3.93
CA ILE A 16 13.29 -6.71 3.91
C ILE A 16 13.83 -8.12 4.19
N ALA A 17 13.32 -8.79 5.23
CA ALA A 17 13.75 -10.14 5.58
C ALA A 17 13.55 -11.14 4.42
N LEU A 18 12.45 -11.00 3.66
CA LEU A 18 12.20 -11.83 2.49
C LEU A 18 13.17 -11.52 1.35
N ALA A 19 13.46 -10.24 1.12
CA ALA A 19 14.44 -9.84 0.10
C ALA A 19 15.86 -10.32 0.45
N GLU A 20 16.25 -10.21 1.72
CA GLU A 20 17.51 -10.72 2.23
C GLU A 20 17.61 -12.25 2.13
N TYR A 21 16.53 -12.95 2.49
CA TYR A 21 16.43 -14.41 2.33
C TYR A 21 16.63 -14.82 0.88
N ALA A 22 16.03 -14.12 -0.08
CA ALA A 22 16.19 -14.42 -1.49
C ALA A 22 17.66 -14.33 -1.95
N LEU A 23 18.40 -13.33 -1.42
CA LEU A 23 19.83 -13.18 -1.69
C LEU A 23 20.66 -14.25 -0.96
N ASP A 24 20.33 -14.60 0.28
CA ASP A 24 21.00 -15.65 1.06
C ASP A 24 20.85 -17.05 0.41
N LYS A 25 19.75 -17.27 -0.31
CA LYS A 25 19.48 -18.52 -1.04
C LYS A 25 19.95 -18.50 -2.50
N ASP A 26 20.67 -17.47 -2.90
CA ASP A 26 21.15 -17.29 -4.28
C ASP A 26 20.03 -17.39 -5.34
N LEU A 27 18.82 -16.93 -5.00
CA LEU A 27 17.70 -16.90 -5.95
C LEU A 27 17.90 -15.86 -7.05
N ALA A 28 18.66 -14.81 -6.76
CA ALA A 28 19.08 -13.77 -7.69
C ALA A 28 20.28 -12.99 -7.12
N ASP A 29 20.98 -12.26 -7.99
CA ASP A 29 22.08 -11.36 -7.57
C ASP A 29 21.56 -10.08 -6.92
N GLU A 30 20.38 -9.61 -7.32
CA GLU A 30 19.75 -8.38 -6.86
C GLU A 30 18.23 -8.56 -6.70
N VAL A 31 17.64 -7.81 -5.79
CA VAL A 31 16.19 -7.72 -5.56
C VAL A 31 15.72 -6.30 -5.81
N ALA A 32 14.79 -6.12 -6.75
CA ALA A 32 14.11 -4.87 -7.00
C ALA A 32 12.73 -4.87 -6.32
N LEU A 33 12.53 -3.95 -5.37
CA LEU A 33 11.22 -3.70 -4.77
C LEU A 33 10.42 -2.80 -5.72
N ILE A 34 9.52 -3.39 -6.48
CA ILE A 34 8.70 -2.66 -7.46
C ILE A 34 7.52 -2.01 -6.74
N ILE A 35 7.59 -0.69 -6.55
CA ILE A 35 6.57 0.06 -5.82
C ILE A 35 5.41 0.37 -6.77
N SER A 36 4.28 -0.31 -6.58
CA SER A 36 3.08 -0.09 -7.39
C SER A 36 2.37 1.21 -7.01
N PRO A 37 2.28 2.20 -7.92
CA PRO A 37 1.54 3.43 -7.66
C PRO A 37 0.05 3.14 -7.47
N GLN A 38 -0.52 2.26 -8.29
CA GLN A 38 -1.93 1.87 -8.21
C GLN A 38 -2.09 0.40 -8.57
N ASN A 39 -2.18 -0.45 -7.56
CA ASN A 39 -2.50 -1.86 -7.75
C ASN A 39 -3.97 -2.00 -8.19
N PRO A 40 -4.28 -2.73 -9.30
CA PRO A 40 -5.65 -2.93 -9.78
C PRO A 40 -6.62 -3.48 -8.72
N PHE A 41 -6.14 -4.35 -7.84
CA PHE A 41 -6.93 -4.94 -6.75
C PHE A 41 -7.16 -3.99 -5.56
N LYS A 42 -6.61 -2.78 -5.60
CA LYS A 42 -6.71 -1.76 -4.55
C LYS A 42 -7.11 -0.40 -5.11
N ALA A 43 -7.79 -0.37 -6.26
CA ALA A 43 -8.15 0.88 -6.95
C ALA A 43 -9.02 1.81 -6.07
N ASP A 44 -9.88 1.23 -5.24
CA ASP A 44 -10.80 1.97 -4.36
C ASP A 44 -10.17 2.34 -3.00
N ILE A 45 -8.91 1.98 -2.75
CA ILE A 45 -8.23 2.26 -1.48
C ILE A 45 -7.33 3.48 -1.65
N LEU A 46 -7.56 4.52 -0.83
CA LEU A 46 -6.67 5.67 -0.76
C LEU A 46 -5.35 5.26 -0.09
N GLN A 47 -4.32 5.06 -0.91
CA GLN A 47 -2.98 4.72 -0.43
C GLN A 47 -2.17 5.99 -0.10
N THR A 48 -1.11 5.81 0.69
CA THR A 48 -0.09 6.84 0.85
C THR A 48 0.56 7.13 -0.53
N PRO A 49 0.84 8.40 -0.86
CA PRO A 49 1.43 8.76 -2.13
C PRO A 49 2.66 7.91 -2.47
N GLU A 50 2.78 7.54 -3.74
CA GLU A 50 3.83 6.62 -4.18
C GLU A 50 5.25 7.10 -3.86
N TYR A 51 5.52 8.40 -3.94
CA TYR A 51 6.83 8.96 -3.60
C TYR A 51 7.16 8.81 -2.10
N VAL A 52 6.17 8.94 -1.19
CA VAL A 52 6.35 8.73 0.26
C VAL A 52 6.65 7.25 0.55
N ARG A 53 5.98 6.34 -0.15
CA ARG A 53 6.23 4.90 -0.02
C ARG A 53 7.61 4.51 -0.57
N TYR A 54 8.03 5.18 -1.64
CA TYR A 54 9.39 5.03 -2.19
C TYR A 54 10.46 5.51 -1.20
N GLU A 55 10.29 6.70 -0.60
CA GLU A 55 11.24 7.21 0.40
C GLU A 55 11.39 6.26 1.60
N MET A 56 10.28 5.71 2.11
CA MET A 56 10.34 4.69 3.17
C MET A 56 11.04 3.42 2.71
N ALA A 57 10.81 2.97 1.48
CA ALA A 57 11.47 1.79 0.94
C ALA A 57 12.97 2.02 0.76
N GLU A 58 13.38 3.21 0.31
CA GLU A 58 14.79 3.58 0.19
C GLU A 58 15.49 3.58 1.57
N LEU A 59 14.86 4.14 2.60
CA LEU A 59 15.38 4.11 3.97
C LEU A 59 15.56 2.67 4.46
N ALA A 60 14.56 1.81 4.29
CA ALA A 60 14.62 0.42 4.71
C ALA A 60 15.70 -0.37 3.95
N CYS A 61 15.84 -0.16 2.64
CA CYS A 61 16.86 -0.82 1.82
C CYS A 61 18.28 -0.43 2.27
N ARG A 62 18.52 0.84 2.61
CA ARG A 62 19.81 1.32 3.12
C ARG A 62 20.21 0.67 4.46
N GLU A 63 19.24 0.30 5.28
CA GLU A 63 19.45 -0.36 6.58
C GLU A 63 19.43 -1.89 6.48
N SER A 64 19.19 -2.46 5.30
CA SER A 64 19.25 -3.91 5.07
C SER A 64 20.68 -4.43 5.13
N ARG A 65 20.85 -5.76 5.27
CA ARG A 65 22.17 -6.41 5.18
C ARG A 65 22.82 -6.27 3.80
N TYR A 66 22.00 -5.97 2.77
CA TYR A 66 22.44 -5.86 1.38
C TYR A 66 22.02 -4.55 0.71
N PRO A 67 22.47 -3.38 1.23
CA PRO A 67 21.96 -2.07 0.79
C PRO A 67 22.27 -1.72 -0.68
N GLN A 68 23.17 -2.46 -1.33
CA GLN A 68 23.51 -2.27 -2.76
C GLN A 68 22.85 -3.32 -3.66
N ARG A 69 22.17 -4.31 -3.11
CA ARG A 69 21.55 -5.42 -3.83
C ARG A 69 20.04 -5.47 -3.65
N ILE A 70 19.49 -4.77 -2.64
CA ILE A 70 18.05 -4.62 -2.43
C ILE A 70 17.73 -3.15 -2.70
N LEU A 71 17.04 -2.88 -3.81
CA LEU A 71 16.83 -1.53 -4.32
C LEU A 71 15.34 -1.26 -4.57
N PRO A 72 14.82 -0.11 -4.13
CA PRO A 72 13.47 0.29 -4.50
C PRO A 72 13.46 0.77 -5.95
N SER A 73 12.40 0.43 -6.69
CA SER A 73 12.23 0.79 -8.09
C SER A 73 10.97 1.61 -8.31
N VAL A 74 11.11 2.66 -9.10
CA VAL A 74 10.03 3.57 -9.54
C VAL A 74 9.56 3.25 -10.96
N VAL A 75 9.90 2.09 -11.51
CA VAL A 75 9.59 1.73 -12.89
C VAL A 75 8.09 1.87 -13.21
N GLU A 76 7.22 1.52 -12.28
CA GLU A 76 5.77 1.65 -12.49
C GLU A 76 5.26 3.10 -12.40
N PHE A 77 6.07 4.07 -11.93
CA PHE A 77 5.65 5.48 -11.86
C PHE A 77 5.57 6.12 -13.26
N VAL A 78 6.30 5.59 -14.23
CA VAL A 78 6.33 6.07 -15.62
C VAL A 78 5.43 5.26 -16.55
N LEU A 79 4.81 4.20 -16.05
CA LEU A 79 3.88 3.35 -16.81
C LEU A 79 2.44 3.82 -16.64
N GLU A 80 1.59 3.42 -17.60
CA GLU A 80 0.14 3.68 -17.50
C GLU A 80 -0.48 3.00 -16.29
N LYS A 81 -1.35 3.75 -15.58
CA LYS A 81 -2.13 3.21 -14.46
C LYS A 81 -3.46 2.60 -14.98
N PRO A 82 -3.94 1.52 -14.36
CA PRO A 82 -3.39 0.80 -13.22
C PRO A 82 -2.16 -0.05 -13.59
N SER A 83 -1.28 -0.30 -12.60
CA SER A 83 -0.03 -1.04 -12.77
C SER A 83 -0.30 -2.53 -12.96
N TYR A 84 -0.08 -3.05 -14.15
CA TYR A 84 -0.13 -4.47 -14.45
C TYR A 84 1.27 -5.05 -14.53
N THR A 85 1.53 -6.14 -13.81
CA THR A 85 2.85 -6.81 -13.76
C THR A 85 3.42 -7.11 -15.13
N ILE A 86 2.60 -7.59 -16.08
CA ILE A 86 3.08 -7.89 -17.44
C ILE A 86 3.62 -6.65 -18.17
N ASN A 87 2.99 -5.48 -18.00
CA ASN A 87 3.47 -4.24 -18.62
C ASN A 87 4.83 -3.83 -18.06
N THR A 88 5.06 -4.04 -16.75
CA THR A 88 6.33 -3.78 -16.08
C THR A 88 7.42 -4.72 -16.58
N LEU A 89 7.10 -6.00 -16.74
CA LEU A 89 8.01 -7.02 -17.27
C LEU A 89 8.42 -6.72 -18.72
N ASP A 90 7.45 -6.34 -19.56
CA ASP A 90 7.72 -5.95 -20.95
C ASP A 90 8.64 -4.73 -21.01
N PHE A 91 8.33 -3.69 -20.24
CA PHE A 91 9.14 -2.48 -20.16
C PHE A 91 10.58 -2.78 -19.70
N LEU A 92 10.75 -3.60 -18.67
CA LEU A 92 12.06 -3.98 -18.16
C LEU A 92 12.85 -4.78 -19.20
N LYS A 93 12.22 -5.73 -19.91
CA LYS A 93 12.84 -6.54 -20.95
C LYS A 93 13.30 -5.69 -22.15
N GLU A 94 12.50 -4.70 -22.54
CA GLU A 94 12.84 -3.76 -23.61
C GLU A 94 14.02 -2.84 -23.26
N ASN A 95 14.15 -2.43 -22.00
CA ASN A 95 15.12 -1.41 -21.57
C ASN A 95 16.43 -2.00 -21.00
N HIS A 96 16.44 -3.24 -20.52
CA HIS A 96 17.64 -3.87 -19.93
C HIS A 96 18.31 -4.89 -20.86
N GLY A 97 17.74 -5.16 -22.04
CA GLY A 97 18.31 -6.09 -23.03
C GLY A 97 17.99 -7.56 -22.76
N ALA A 98 18.25 -8.40 -23.74
CA ALA A 98 17.89 -9.82 -23.74
C ALA A 98 18.71 -10.69 -22.76
N ASP A 99 19.81 -10.19 -22.26
CA ASP A 99 20.74 -10.95 -21.39
C ASP A 99 20.35 -10.87 -19.90
N MET A 100 19.40 -10.01 -19.53
CA MET A 100 18.93 -9.89 -18.15
C MET A 100 17.74 -10.82 -17.90
N GLU A 101 17.95 -11.79 -17.02
CA GLU A 101 16.88 -12.68 -16.56
C GLU A 101 16.12 -12.05 -15.38
N PHE A 102 14.80 -12.01 -15.50
CA PHE A 102 13.91 -11.57 -14.43
C PHE A 102 13.16 -12.76 -13.84
N SER A 103 13.04 -12.77 -12.53
CA SER A 103 12.16 -13.66 -11.77
C SER A 103 11.24 -12.87 -10.86
N ILE A 104 10.16 -13.49 -10.39
CA ILE A 104 9.14 -12.84 -9.56
C ILE A 104 9.07 -13.53 -8.22
N ILE A 105 8.90 -12.76 -7.13
CA ILE A 105 8.55 -13.30 -5.82
C ILE A 105 7.22 -12.70 -5.36
N THR A 106 6.33 -13.57 -4.86
CA THR A 106 5.01 -13.17 -4.38
C THR A 106 4.55 -14.03 -3.21
N GLY A 107 3.63 -13.52 -2.39
CA GLY A 107 3.01 -14.30 -1.30
C GLY A 107 1.89 -15.21 -1.80
N SER A 108 1.66 -16.31 -1.09
CA SER A 108 0.58 -17.26 -1.42
C SER A 108 -0.82 -16.63 -1.33
N ASP A 109 -1.01 -15.58 -0.54
CA ASP A 109 -2.25 -14.80 -0.47
C ASP A 109 -2.55 -14.05 -1.79
N ILE A 110 -1.53 -13.50 -2.43
CA ILE A 110 -1.64 -12.85 -3.74
C ILE A 110 -1.71 -13.92 -4.84
N TRP A 111 -0.93 -14.99 -4.70
CA TRP A 111 -0.91 -16.12 -5.62
C TRP A 111 -2.28 -16.80 -5.78
N ALA A 112 -3.08 -16.86 -4.73
CA ALA A 112 -4.43 -17.43 -4.76
C ALA A 112 -5.34 -16.81 -5.83
N ARG A 113 -5.01 -15.59 -6.27
CA ARG A 113 -5.71 -14.83 -7.32
C ARG A 113 -4.84 -14.59 -8.56
N PHE A 114 -3.81 -15.39 -8.78
CA PHE A 114 -2.87 -15.20 -9.87
C PHE A 114 -3.53 -15.32 -11.26
N ASP A 115 -4.53 -16.18 -11.38
CA ASP A 115 -5.33 -16.35 -12.60
C ASP A 115 -6.23 -15.14 -12.96
N GLU A 116 -6.33 -14.16 -12.06
CA GLU A 116 -6.97 -12.87 -12.33
C GLU A 116 -5.97 -11.80 -12.85
N TRP A 117 -4.68 -12.11 -12.88
CA TRP A 117 -3.68 -11.18 -13.38
C TRP A 117 -3.76 -11.05 -14.90
N LYS A 118 -3.55 -9.83 -15.39
CA LYS A 118 -3.49 -9.59 -16.83
C LYS A 118 -2.37 -10.45 -17.46
N ASP A 119 -2.73 -11.21 -18.50
CA ASP A 119 -1.81 -12.09 -19.23
C ASP A 119 -1.04 -13.09 -18.32
N TYR A 120 -1.69 -13.60 -17.27
CA TYR A 120 -1.09 -14.49 -16.27
C TYR A 120 -0.43 -15.74 -16.89
N GLU A 121 -1.03 -16.31 -17.96
CA GLU A 121 -0.47 -17.48 -18.66
C GLU A 121 0.89 -17.16 -19.30
N ARG A 122 1.03 -15.95 -19.83
CA ARG A 122 2.29 -15.48 -20.39
C ARG A 122 3.33 -15.29 -19.28
N ILE A 123 2.96 -14.68 -18.15
CA ILE A 123 3.84 -14.53 -16.98
C ILE A 123 4.30 -15.92 -16.51
N LEU A 124 3.39 -16.87 -16.38
CA LEU A 124 3.67 -18.24 -15.93
C LEU A 124 4.62 -19.00 -16.87
N ASN A 125 4.56 -18.72 -18.17
CA ASN A 125 5.38 -19.39 -19.18
C ASN A 125 6.74 -18.76 -19.39
N GLU A 126 6.87 -17.44 -19.21
CA GLU A 126 8.09 -16.70 -19.56
C GLU A 126 9.01 -16.43 -18.36
N TYR A 127 8.47 -16.48 -17.13
CA TYR A 127 9.20 -16.04 -15.95
C TYR A 127 9.26 -17.12 -14.86
N LYS A 128 10.38 -17.18 -14.16
CA LYS A 128 10.52 -18.00 -12.95
C LYS A 128 9.80 -17.31 -11.80
N ILE A 129 8.92 -18.04 -11.10
CA ILE A 129 8.11 -17.49 -10.03
C ILE A 129 8.43 -18.24 -8.74
N TYR A 130 8.68 -17.47 -7.69
CA TYR A 130 8.85 -17.95 -6.33
C TYR A 130 7.64 -17.52 -5.50
N VAL A 131 7.05 -18.48 -4.77
CA VAL A 131 5.90 -18.21 -3.91
C VAL A 131 6.29 -18.53 -2.46
N TYR A 132 6.21 -17.53 -1.59
CA TYR A 132 6.43 -17.74 -0.16
C TYR A 132 5.10 -17.93 0.58
N PRO A 133 5.05 -18.85 1.57
CA PRO A 133 3.83 -19.17 2.30
C PRO A 133 3.30 -17.98 3.11
N ARG A 134 1.98 -17.83 3.12
CA ARG A 134 1.25 -16.92 4.00
C ARG A 134 0.21 -17.72 4.79
N LYS A 135 0.02 -17.38 6.06
CA LYS A 135 -0.93 -18.09 6.95
C LYS A 135 -2.34 -18.09 6.35
N GLY A 136 -2.91 -19.28 6.21
CA GLY A 136 -4.26 -19.46 5.68
C GLY A 136 -4.39 -19.49 4.16
N TYR A 137 -3.27 -19.47 3.42
CA TYR A 137 -3.26 -19.54 1.96
C TYR A 137 -2.30 -20.64 1.50
N GLU A 138 -2.85 -21.73 1.02
CA GLU A 138 -2.07 -22.81 0.41
C GLU A 138 -1.82 -22.53 -1.07
N VAL A 139 -0.70 -23.03 -1.61
CA VAL A 139 -0.34 -22.90 -3.02
C VAL A 139 -0.92 -24.09 -3.78
N GLU A 140 -2.19 -23.96 -4.22
CA GLU A 140 -2.88 -25.03 -4.95
C GLU A 140 -2.78 -24.84 -6.47
N LYS A 141 -3.11 -23.62 -6.95
CA LYS A 141 -3.09 -23.31 -8.38
C LYS A 141 -1.67 -23.28 -8.90
N PHE A 142 -1.42 -23.97 -10.01
CA PHE A 142 -0.12 -23.98 -10.72
C PHE A 142 1.08 -24.32 -9.82
N ALA A 143 0.89 -25.15 -8.77
CA ALA A 143 1.95 -25.49 -7.83
C ALA A 143 3.16 -26.20 -8.48
N ASP A 144 2.93 -26.92 -9.56
CA ASP A 144 3.96 -27.59 -10.38
C ASP A 144 4.75 -26.63 -11.29
N ARG A 145 4.32 -25.37 -11.41
CA ARG A 145 4.91 -24.34 -12.28
C ARG A 145 5.72 -23.29 -11.52
N VAL A 146 5.74 -23.35 -10.20
CA VAL A 146 6.40 -22.37 -9.34
C VAL A 146 7.33 -23.04 -8.34
N THR A 147 8.24 -22.26 -7.77
CA THR A 147 9.08 -22.72 -6.66
C THR A 147 8.49 -22.21 -5.35
N ILE A 148 8.02 -23.14 -4.49
CA ILE A 148 7.50 -22.77 -3.17
C ILE A 148 8.67 -22.63 -2.21
N LEU A 149 8.76 -21.51 -1.53
CA LEU A 149 9.81 -21.20 -0.56
C LEU A 149 9.35 -21.56 0.86
N GLU A 150 9.31 -22.84 1.19
CA GLU A 150 8.72 -23.35 2.45
C GLU A 150 9.43 -22.82 3.70
N ASP A 151 10.73 -22.54 3.62
CA ASP A 151 11.57 -22.02 4.70
C ASP A 151 11.74 -20.48 4.67
N ALA A 152 10.95 -19.78 3.85
CA ALA A 152 10.98 -18.32 3.82
C ALA A 152 10.59 -17.71 5.19
N PRO A 153 11.22 -16.58 5.58
CA PRO A 153 10.94 -15.96 6.87
C PRO A 153 9.46 -15.57 6.97
N PHE A 154 8.82 -16.06 8.02
CA PHE A 154 7.44 -15.71 8.34
C PHE A 154 7.42 -14.53 9.30
N VAL A 155 6.62 -13.52 8.98
CA VAL A 155 6.42 -12.34 9.82
C VAL A 155 4.93 -12.20 10.11
N GLU A 156 4.58 -12.10 11.38
CA GLU A 156 3.19 -12.13 11.86
C GLU A 156 2.41 -10.82 11.61
N TYR A 157 3.06 -9.74 11.22
CA TYR A 157 2.42 -8.44 11.02
C TYR A 157 2.37 -8.02 9.54
N SER A 158 1.50 -7.06 9.26
CA SER A 158 1.26 -6.51 7.92
C SER A 158 1.43 -4.99 7.89
N SER A 159 1.55 -4.42 6.70
CA SER A 159 1.53 -2.95 6.52
C SER A 159 0.26 -2.31 7.10
N THR A 160 -0.88 -2.99 7.05
CA THR A 160 -2.13 -2.51 7.67
C THR A 160 -2.02 -2.39 9.19
N GLU A 161 -1.36 -3.36 9.83
CA GLU A 161 -1.13 -3.31 11.27
C GLU A 161 -0.15 -2.21 11.66
N VAL A 162 0.92 -2.02 10.88
CA VAL A 162 1.85 -0.88 11.08
C VAL A 162 1.10 0.45 11.01
N ARG A 163 0.26 0.66 10.00
CA ARG A 163 -0.55 1.87 9.88
C ARG A 163 -1.49 2.07 11.06
N GLY A 164 -2.18 1.01 11.47
CA GLY A 164 -3.11 1.08 12.61
C GLY A 164 -2.42 1.43 13.94
N LYS A 165 -1.21 0.90 14.18
CA LYS A 165 -0.41 1.28 15.34
C LYS A 165 0.07 2.73 15.26
N ALA A 166 0.60 3.15 14.11
CA ALA A 166 1.05 4.52 13.90
C ALA A 166 -0.10 5.53 14.05
N GLU A 167 -1.32 5.21 13.58
CA GLU A 167 -2.52 6.01 13.77
C GLU A 167 -2.81 6.26 15.25
N ARG A 168 -2.62 5.24 16.09
CA ARG A 168 -2.80 5.32 17.55
C ARG A 168 -1.56 5.80 18.31
N SER A 169 -0.50 6.19 17.59
CA SER A 169 0.80 6.57 18.17
C SER A 169 1.42 5.48 19.05
N GLU A 170 1.15 4.22 18.73
CA GLU A 170 1.75 3.06 19.37
C GLU A 170 3.16 2.78 18.79
N ASP A 171 3.98 2.06 19.55
CA ASP A 171 5.32 1.68 19.14
C ASP A 171 5.30 0.73 17.92
N ILE A 172 6.03 1.10 16.88
CA ILE A 172 6.23 0.35 15.65
C ILE A 172 7.68 -0.06 15.40
N SER A 173 8.58 0.21 16.35
CA SER A 173 10.02 0.01 16.20
C SER A 173 10.43 -1.44 15.93
N ALA A 174 9.65 -2.42 16.40
CA ALA A 174 9.87 -3.83 16.09
C ALA A 174 9.42 -4.24 14.69
N MET A 175 8.58 -3.43 14.02
CA MET A 175 7.92 -3.78 12.76
C MET A 175 8.57 -3.17 11.53
N VAL A 176 9.23 -2.04 11.69
CA VAL A 176 9.90 -1.31 10.60
C VAL A 176 11.33 -0.97 11.01
N SER A 177 12.17 -0.62 10.04
CA SER A 177 13.53 -0.18 10.36
C SER A 177 13.53 1.17 11.10
N PRO A 178 14.57 1.48 11.88
CA PRO A 178 14.65 2.70 12.67
C PRO A 178 14.38 3.98 11.87
N SER A 179 15.04 4.13 10.72
CA SER A 179 14.81 5.31 9.87
C SER A 179 13.40 5.41 9.30
N VAL A 180 12.76 4.28 9.04
CA VAL A 180 11.34 4.25 8.63
C VAL A 180 10.43 4.64 9.78
N ALA A 181 10.70 4.15 11.00
CA ALA A 181 9.94 4.55 12.19
C ALA A 181 10.03 6.06 12.43
N ASP A 182 11.25 6.62 12.40
CA ASP A 182 11.50 8.04 12.55
C ASP A 182 10.79 8.86 11.45
N TYR A 183 10.84 8.39 10.20
CA TYR A 183 10.15 9.03 9.07
C TYR A 183 8.63 9.07 9.28
N ILE A 184 8.03 7.97 9.72
CA ILE A 184 6.59 7.86 10.00
C ILE A 184 6.19 8.85 11.11
N VAL A 185 6.93 8.88 12.20
CA VAL A 185 6.64 9.76 13.35
C VAL A 185 6.84 11.24 12.98
N LYS A 186 7.95 11.59 12.35
CA LYS A 186 8.28 12.96 11.94
C LYS A 186 7.24 13.55 10.99
N ASN A 187 6.77 12.75 10.04
CA ASN A 187 5.77 13.17 9.04
C ASN A 187 4.33 12.93 9.49
N GLN A 188 4.13 12.46 10.74
CA GLN A 188 2.80 12.14 11.30
C GLN A 188 1.96 11.25 10.38
N LEU A 189 2.61 10.33 9.66
CA LEU A 189 1.92 9.47 8.71
C LEU A 189 0.84 8.67 9.44
N TRP A 190 -0.33 8.64 8.83
CA TRP A 190 -1.57 7.98 9.29
C TRP A 190 -2.19 8.52 10.57
N THR A 191 -1.54 9.38 11.34
CA THR A 191 -2.23 10.08 12.44
C THR A 191 -3.39 10.92 11.88
N PRO A 192 -4.49 11.10 12.62
CA PRO A 192 -5.60 11.93 12.15
C PRO A 192 -5.18 13.34 11.75
N ALA A 193 -4.30 13.98 12.53
CA ALA A 193 -3.78 15.30 12.22
C ALA A 193 -2.97 15.33 10.91
N GLY A 194 -2.02 14.40 10.74
CA GLY A 194 -1.22 14.30 9.51
C GLY A 194 -2.05 13.92 8.30
N ARG A 195 -3.08 13.07 8.49
CA ARG A 195 -4.04 12.74 7.42
C ARG A 195 -4.83 13.98 6.98
N ILE A 196 -5.31 14.81 7.92
CA ILE A 196 -6.01 16.05 7.59
C ILE A 196 -5.12 16.97 6.76
N VAL A 197 -3.87 17.18 7.16
CA VAL A 197 -2.92 18.03 6.41
C VAL A 197 -2.71 17.50 5.00
N ARG A 198 -2.44 16.21 4.86
CA ARG A 198 -2.20 15.59 3.55
C ARG A 198 -3.43 15.64 2.64
N LEU A 199 -4.60 15.28 3.15
CA LEU A 199 -5.84 15.29 2.38
C LEU A 199 -6.23 16.71 1.96
N THR A 200 -5.98 17.69 2.82
CA THR A 200 -6.21 19.10 2.50
C THR A 200 -5.29 19.53 1.36
N SER A 201 -4.00 19.18 1.41
CA SER A 201 -3.06 19.50 0.34
C SER A 201 -3.45 18.87 -1.01
N MET A 202 -3.95 17.62 -1.01
CA MET A 202 -4.43 16.96 -2.24
C MET A 202 -5.64 17.68 -2.82
N ILE A 203 -6.62 18.06 -1.99
CA ILE A 203 -7.83 18.78 -2.40
C ILE A 203 -7.46 20.17 -2.93
N GLU A 204 -6.59 20.92 -2.26
CA GLU A 204 -6.11 22.23 -2.70
C GLU A 204 -5.27 22.14 -3.98
N GLY A 205 -4.62 20.99 -4.21
CA GLY A 205 -3.92 20.68 -5.45
C GLY A 205 -4.83 20.33 -6.64
N GLY A 206 -6.15 20.35 -6.44
CA GLY A 206 -7.15 20.12 -7.51
C GLY A 206 -7.63 18.68 -7.65
N ASP A 207 -7.34 17.80 -6.68
CA ASP A 207 -7.91 16.45 -6.67
C ASP A 207 -9.35 16.50 -6.11
N GLU A 208 -10.33 16.26 -7.00
CA GLU A 208 -11.75 16.39 -6.69
C GLU A 208 -12.45 15.09 -6.33
N ARG A 209 -11.71 13.99 -6.04
CA ARG A 209 -12.34 12.70 -5.68
C ARG A 209 -13.10 12.80 -4.37
N ASP A 210 -14.31 12.24 -4.34
CA ASP A 210 -15.19 12.20 -3.16
C ASP A 210 -14.54 11.51 -1.96
N ILE A 211 -13.75 10.46 -2.20
CA ILE A 211 -13.04 9.71 -1.16
C ILE A 211 -12.11 10.59 -0.31
N LEU A 212 -11.53 11.67 -0.85
CA LEU A 212 -10.67 12.59 -0.09
C LEU A 212 -11.44 13.33 0.98
N TYR A 213 -12.64 13.79 0.64
CA TYR A 213 -13.54 14.46 1.58
C TYR A 213 -14.09 13.48 2.62
N ILE A 214 -14.43 12.24 2.22
CA ILE A 214 -14.88 11.21 3.16
C ILE A 214 -13.78 10.94 4.20
N GLU A 215 -12.57 10.68 3.76
CA GLU A 215 -11.46 10.36 4.66
C GLU A 215 -11.06 11.54 5.56
N ARG A 216 -11.07 12.78 5.04
CA ARG A 216 -10.82 13.97 5.86
C ARG A 216 -11.95 14.23 6.85
N GLY A 217 -13.19 14.05 6.44
CA GLY A 217 -14.37 14.15 7.29
C GLY A 217 -14.34 13.14 8.44
N LYS A 218 -13.91 11.88 8.18
CA LYS A 218 -13.69 10.87 9.25
C LYS A 218 -12.65 11.34 10.27
N CYS A 219 -11.54 11.92 9.81
CA CYS A 219 -10.51 12.46 10.70
C CYS A 219 -11.07 13.63 11.55
N TYR A 220 -11.82 14.56 10.96
CA TYR A 220 -12.49 15.63 11.71
C TYR A 220 -13.48 15.09 12.72
N PHE A 221 -14.23 14.06 12.35
CA PHE A 221 -15.19 13.41 13.27
C PHE A 221 -14.49 12.81 14.49
N GLN A 222 -13.36 12.09 14.30
CA GLN A 222 -12.54 11.53 15.38
C GLN A 222 -12.01 12.61 16.34
N HIS A 223 -11.78 13.82 15.84
CA HIS A 223 -11.34 14.98 16.63
C HIS A 223 -12.50 15.81 17.20
N ASN A 224 -13.74 15.34 17.14
CA ASN A 224 -14.94 16.07 17.57
C ASN A 224 -15.17 17.40 16.82
N GLU A 225 -14.56 17.59 15.66
CA GLU A 225 -14.74 18.75 14.78
C GLU A 225 -15.94 18.52 13.84
N TRP A 226 -17.09 18.21 14.40
CA TRP A 226 -18.27 17.74 13.63
C TRP A 226 -18.78 18.72 12.58
N GLY A 227 -18.59 20.02 12.80
CA GLY A 227 -18.93 21.05 11.80
C GLY A 227 -18.07 20.96 10.53
N LYS A 228 -16.78 20.62 10.67
CA LYS A 228 -15.90 20.36 9.51
C LYS A 228 -16.23 19.01 8.88
N ALA A 229 -16.49 18.00 9.71
CA ALA A 229 -16.83 16.66 9.22
C ALA A 229 -18.08 16.68 8.32
N ILE A 230 -19.17 17.33 8.77
CA ILE A 230 -20.41 17.38 7.98
C ILE A 230 -20.24 18.18 6.67
N ASN A 231 -19.39 19.21 6.67
CA ASN A 231 -19.09 19.97 5.45
C ASN A 231 -18.37 19.09 4.42
N ASP A 232 -17.41 18.29 4.86
CA ASP A 232 -16.69 17.36 3.99
C ASP A 232 -17.62 16.25 3.47
N PHE A 233 -18.47 15.66 4.30
CA PHE A 233 -19.45 14.66 3.85
C PHE A 233 -20.49 15.25 2.88
N ASN A 234 -20.92 16.50 3.07
CA ASN A 234 -21.76 17.20 2.10
C ASN A 234 -21.04 17.38 0.77
N LYS A 235 -19.75 17.74 0.79
CA LYS A 235 -18.97 17.89 -0.43
C LYS A 235 -18.79 16.54 -1.15
N ALA A 236 -18.51 15.47 -0.43
CA ALA A 236 -18.44 14.12 -0.98
C ALA A 236 -19.75 13.69 -1.66
N LYS A 237 -20.90 13.91 -1.00
CA LYS A 237 -22.24 13.67 -1.56
C LYS A 237 -22.54 14.50 -2.82
N ALA A 238 -22.02 15.72 -2.88
CA ALA A 238 -22.19 16.58 -4.05
C ALA A 238 -21.36 16.11 -5.25
N ILE A 239 -20.16 15.55 -4.99
CA ILE A 239 -19.29 14.99 -6.04
C ILE A 239 -19.84 13.66 -6.53
N ASN A 240 -20.21 12.76 -5.61
CA ASN A 240 -20.74 11.44 -5.91
C ASN A 240 -22.04 11.18 -5.13
N PRO A 241 -23.21 11.51 -5.73
CA PRO A 241 -24.50 11.33 -5.06
C PRO A 241 -24.86 9.86 -4.78
N ASP A 242 -24.22 8.91 -5.43
CA ASP A 242 -24.48 7.47 -5.24
C ASP A 242 -23.60 6.84 -4.16
N ASN A 243 -22.69 7.61 -3.56
CA ASN A 243 -21.82 7.11 -2.50
C ASN A 243 -22.61 6.91 -1.19
N GLU A 244 -22.95 5.66 -0.89
CA GLU A 244 -23.71 5.28 0.31
C GLU A 244 -22.95 5.55 1.61
N GLU A 245 -21.62 5.42 1.63
CA GLU A 245 -20.81 5.72 2.80
C GLU A 245 -20.88 7.21 3.16
N ALA A 246 -20.77 8.08 2.16
CA ALA A 246 -20.88 9.53 2.37
C ALA A 246 -22.26 9.93 2.93
N LYS A 247 -23.33 9.27 2.47
CA LYS A 247 -24.69 9.48 2.98
C LYS A 247 -24.80 9.07 4.45
N GLN A 248 -24.37 7.84 4.77
CA GLN A 248 -24.43 7.30 6.13
C GLN A 248 -23.65 8.15 7.13
N LEU A 249 -22.42 8.53 6.77
CA LEU A 249 -21.57 9.38 7.62
C LEU A 249 -22.16 10.78 7.81
N HIS A 250 -22.70 11.37 6.76
CA HIS A 250 -23.42 12.65 6.86
C HIS A 250 -24.59 12.56 7.83
N ASP A 251 -25.46 11.58 7.67
CA ASP A 251 -26.67 11.44 8.48
C ASP A 251 -26.33 11.19 9.95
N MET A 252 -25.32 10.37 10.22
CA MET A 252 -24.80 10.15 11.58
C MET A 252 -24.35 11.47 12.24
N VAL A 253 -23.56 12.29 11.54
CA VAL A 253 -23.07 13.57 12.08
C VAL A 253 -24.21 14.58 12.21
N TYR A 254 -25.14 14.58 11.25
CA TYR A 254 -26.32 15.45 11.30
C TYR A 254 -27.20 15.16 12.52
N GLU A 255 -27.42 13.90 12.86
CA GLU A 255 -28.17 13.51 14.08
C GLU A 255 -27.45 14.03 15.33
N ILE A 256 -26.13 13.87 15.45
CA ILE A 256 -25.35 14.37 16.57
C ILE A 256 -25.49 15.89 16.70
N LEU A 257 -25.33 16.62 15.61
CA LEU A 257 -25.44 18.08 15.59
C LEU A 257 -26.87 18.54 15.93
N SER A 258 -27.89 17.91 15.33
CA SER A 258 -29.29 18.25 15.58
C SER A 258 -29.72 18.04 17.03
N PHE A 259 -29.21 17.00 17.69
CA PHE A 259 -29.44 16.74 19.10
C PHE A 259 -28.80 17.84 19.98
N ARG A 260 -27.52 18.21 19.71
CA ARG A 260 -26.84 19.26 20.47
C ARG A 260 -27.44 20.65 20.30
N TYR A 261 -27.94 20.98 19.10
CA TYR A 261 -28.56 22.28 18.85
C TYR A 261 -30.00 22.40 19.33
N LYS A 262 -30.70 21.27 19.56
CA LYS A 262 -32.04 21.30 20.18
C LYS A 262 -32.04 21.89 21.59
N ASP A 263 -30.98 21.64 22.38
CA ASP A 263 -30.85 22.16 23.73
C ASP A 263 -30.52 23.65 23.80
N ILE A 264 -30.08 24.27 22.69
CA ILE A 264 -29.76 25.70 22.60
C ILE A 264 -31.01 26.53 22.27
N TYR A 265 -32.03 25.93 21.65
CA TYR A 265 -33.25 26.61 21.20
C TYR A 265 -34.50 26.31 22.06
N ASN A 266 -34.38 25.57 23.15
CA ASN A 266 -35.44 25.38 24.13
C ASN A 266 -35.04 26.10 25.45
N PRO A 267 -35.47 27.33 25.68
CA PRO A 267 -35.28 28.03 26.96
C PRO A 267 -36.12 27.40 28.08
#